data_2fa7316818438fd4589f728cf86de251
#
_entry.id   2fa7316818438fd4589f728cf86de251
#
_cell.length_a   1.000
_cell.length_b   1.000
_cell.length_c   1.000
_cell.angle_alpha   90.00
_cell.angle_beta   90.00
_cell.angle_gamma   90.00
#
_symmetry.space_group_name_H-M   'P 1'
#
loop_
_entity.id
_entity.type
_entity.pdbx_description
1 polymer ?
#
loop_
_entity_poly.entity_id
_entity_poly.type
_entity_poly.pdbx_seq_one_letter_code
_entity_poly.pdbx_strand_id
1 'polypeptide(L)'
;MDCPDGVADLRFVPLALDCRRRYTLRSVPTNPKPVTLFEVARRAIEISDPANADPRLGELLGQFEDADEPVTAIQNLEERVAIAVEGVDVEIDDPAVSMAAASIFYLARRRDELRADPSAILRLAARAEWKGDPPERVADWLADRGIKV
;
A
#
# COMPACT_ATOMS: atom_id res chain seq x y z
N MET A 1 49.55 27.21 -3.79
CA MET A 1 49.72 26.66 -4.34
C MET A 1 49.42 25.80 -4.17
N ASP A 2 49.29 26.49 -4.04
CA ASP A 2 49.12 26.03 -4.50
C ASP A 2 48.72 25.46 -4.34
N CYS A 3 48.63 26.05 -4.23
CA CYS A 3 48.50 25.84 -4.74
C CYS A 3 48.62 25.67 -4.69
N PRO A 4 48.50 26.18 -4.80
CA PRO A 4 48.63 26.17 -5.29
C PRO A 4 48.47 25.82 -5.23
N ASP A 5 48.33 26.40 -5.20
CA ASP A 5 48.41 26.28 -5.73
C ASP A 5 48.05 25.72 -5.57
N GLY A 6 48.01 26.57 -5.32
CA GLY A 6 47.91 26.18 -5.86
C GLY A 6 47.22 25.75 -5.58
N VAL A 7 46.84 26.07 -5.65
CA VAL A 7 46.55 25.77 -5.98
C VAL A 7 45.91 25.24 -5.75
N ALA A 8 45.94 25.94 -5.66
CA ALA A 8 45.72 25.49 -5.99
C ALA A 8 45.08 25.02 -5.71
N ASP A 9 45.03 25.41 -5.61
CA ASP A 9 44.72 24.90 -5.88
C ASP A 9 43.91 24.34 -5.49
N LEU A 10 43.44 24.75 -5.37
CA LEU A 10 42.97 24.19 -5.60
C LEU A 10 42.43 23.76 -5.35
N ARG A 11 42.27 24.38 -5.34
CA ARG A 11 42.03 23.91 -5.63
C ARG A 11 41.45 23.31 -5.43
N PHE A 12 41.37 23.39 -5.21
CA PHE A 12 40.95 22.66 -5.57
C PHE A 12 40.41 22.01 -5.35
N VAL A 13 39.97 22.71 -5.54
CA VAL A 13 39.67 21.99 -5.96
C VAL A 13 39.01 21.46 -5.78
N PRO A 14 38.97 21.74 -5.74
CA PRO A 14 38.52 21.09 -5.98
C PRO A 14 37.84 20.65 -5.71
N LEU A 15 37.46 20.89 -5.75
CA LEU A 15 36.98 20.21 -5.97
C LEU A 15 36.36 19.68 -5.81
N ALA A 16 36.34 20.08 -5.80
CA ALA A 16 35.97 19.39 -6.06
C ALA A 16 35.34 18.89 -5.87
N LEU A 17 35.02 18.97 -5.81
CA LEU A 17 34.59 18.22 -6.02
C LEU A 17 34.06 17.72 -5.68
N ASP A 18 33.95 17.80 -5.64
CA ASP A 18 33.61 17.09 -5.67
C ASP A 18 32.92 16.69 -5.29
N CYS A 19 32.67 16.85 -5.27
CA CYS A 19 32.14 16.30 -5.35
C CYS A 19 31.43 16.00 -5.33
N ARG A 20 31.09 16.09 -5.44
CA ARG A 20 30.57 15.58 -5.77
C ARG A 20 29.94 15.01 -5.78
N ARG A 21 29.82 14.90 -5.72
CA ARG A 21 29.34 14.14 -5.94
C ARG A 21 28.64 13.62 -5.73
N ARG A 22 28.47 13.59 -5.66
CA ARG A 22 27.91 12.91 -5.69
C ARG A 22 27.02 12.48 -5.42
N TYR A 23 26.85 12.49 -5.35
CA TYR A 23 26.05 11.95 -5.36
C TYR A 23 25.29 11.59 -5.55
N THR A 24 25.23 11.65 -5.60
CA THR A 24 24.63 11.20 -5.91
C THR A 24 23.83 10.77 -6.22
N LEU A 25 23.85 10.64 -6.28
CA LEU A 25 23.25 10.18 -6.60
C LEU A 25 22.42 9.92 -6.91
N ARG A 26 22.48 10.04 -6.96
CA ARG A 26 21.86 9.70 -7.26
C ARG A 26 21.08 9.55 -7.55
N SER A 27 21.04 9.57 -7.39
CA SER A 27 20.32 9.55 -7.62
C SER A 27 19.55 9.35 -8.11
N VAL A 28 19.42 9.31 -8.03
CA VAL A 28 18.69 9.13 -8.59
C VAL A 28 17.54 9.13 -8.80
N PRO A 29 17.04 9.47 -9.29
CA PRO A 29 15.78 9.57 -9.40
C PRO A 29 15.11 8.63 -9.72
N THR A 30 14.96 8.33 -9.16
CA THR A 30 14.34 7.19 -9.22
C THR A 30 12.94 7.43 -9.28
N ASN A 31 12.42 7.08 -10.29
CA ASN A 31 11.04 6.88 -10.52
C ASN A 31 10.65 5.69 -9.67
N PRO A 32 10.01 5.88 -8.52
CA PRO A 32 9.59 4.74 -7.74
C PRO A 32 8.63 3.90 -8.58
N LYS A 33 8.83 2.60 -8.51
CA LYS A 33 7.96 1.67 -9.19
C LYS A 33 6.51 1.95 -8.77
N PRO A 34 5.59 2.11 -9.71
CA PRO A 34 4.20 2.38 -9.35
C PRO A 34 3.59 1.20 -8.61
N VAL A 35 2.74 1.52 -7.64
CA VAL A 35 2.04 0.51 -6.86
C VAL A 35 0.94 -0.09 -7.74
N THR A 36 0.91 -1.42 -7.84
CA THR A 36 -0.08 -2.11 -8.65
C THR A 36 -1.30 -2.47 -7.81
N LEU A 37 -2.40 -2.78 -8.49
CA LEU A 37 -3.60 -3.22 -7.79
C LEU A 37 -3.34 -4.53 -7.05
N PHE A 38 -2.52 -5.42 -7.61
CA PHE A 38 -2.17 -6.66 -6.94
C PHE A 38 -1.46 -6.39 -5.61
N GLU A 39 -0.51 -5.43 -5.60
CA GLU A 39 0.22 -5.10 -4.37
C GLU A 39 -0.72 -4.54 -3.30
N VAL A 40 -1.68 -3.71 -3.71
CA VAL A 40 -2.68 -3.17 -2.79
C VAL A 40 -3.55 -4.29 -2.23
N ALA A 41 -4.05 -5.16 -3.11
CA ALA A 41 -4.91 -6.27 -2.69
C ALA A 41 -4.14 -7.22 -1.77
N ARG A 42 -2.91 -7.54 -2.10
CA ARG A 42 -2.10 -8.43 -1.28
C ARG A 42 -1.90 -7.85 0.11
N ARG A 43 -1.59 -6.56 0.19
CA ARG A 43 -1.41 -5.94 1.50
C ARG A 43 -2.70 -5.89 2.30
N ALA A 44 -3.81 -5.56 1.65
CA ALA A 44 -5.12 -5.52 2.33
C ALA A 44 -5.48 -6.87 2.92
N ILE A 45 -5.22 -7.94 2.18
CA ILE A 45 -5.53 -9.29 2.63
C ILE A 45 -4.56 -9.71 3.73
N GLU A 46 -3.29 -9.37 3.59
CA GLU A 46 -2.28 -9.70 4.59
C GLU A 46 -2.63 -9.08 5.96
N ILE A 47 -3.09 -7.83 5.98
CA ILE A 47 -3.44 -7.20 7.25
C ILE A 47 -4.76 -7.71 7.81
N SER A 48 -5.64 -8.23 6.95
CA SER A 48 -6.91 -8.80 7.40
C SER A 48 -6.72 -10.23 7.93
N ASP A 49 -5.74 -10.95 7.42
CA ASP A 49 -5.48 -12.33 7.82
C ASP A 49 -3.96 -12.57 7.87
N PRO A 50 -3.28 -12.03 8.89
CA PRO A 50 -1.81 -12.16 8.98
C PRO A 50 -1.35 -13.62 9.07
N ALA A 51 -2.19 -14.51 9.60
CA ALA A 51 -1.84 -15.92 9.74
C ALA A 51 -2.08 -16.72 8.46
N ASN A 52 -2.70 -16.09 7.44
CA ASN A 52 -3.05 -16.76 6.19
C ASN A 52 -3.87 -18.02 6.47
N ALA A 53 -4.84 -17.86 7.37
CA ALA A 53 -5.64 -18.99 7.84
C ALA A 53 -7.00 -19.07 7.17
N ASP A 54 -7.44 -17.99 6.50
CA ASP A 54 -8.76 -17.92 5.90
C ASP A 54 -8.66 -18.17 4.39
N PRO A 55 -9.10 -19.35 3.92
CA PRO A 55 -8.99 -19.67 2.50
C PRO A 55 -9.79 -18.72 1.60
N ARG A 56 -10.85 -18.08 2.15
CA ARG A 56 -11.66 -17.16 1.36
C ARG A 56 -10.87 -15.90 0.99
N LEU A 57 -10.02 -15.43 1.90
CA LEU A 57 -9.17 -14.29 1.60
C LEU A 57 -8.06 -14.67 0.62
N GLY A 58 -7.56 -15.91 0.69
CA GLY A 58 -6.64 -16.41 -0.32
C GLY A 58 -7.28 -16.48 -1.69
N GLU A 59 -8.55 -16.89 -1.74
CA GLU A 59 -9.30 -16.97 -2.98
C GLU A 59 -9.54 -15.56 -3.53
N LEU A 60 -9.85 -14.62 -2.66
CA LEU A 60 -10.01 -13.22 -3.07
C LEU A 60 -8.71 -12.67 -3.67
N LEU A 61 -7.58 -12.99 -3.06
CA LEU A 61 -6.29 -12.55 -3.60
C LEU A 61 -6.06 -13.12 -4.99
N GLY A 62 -6.46 -14.36 -5.22
CA GLY A 62 -6.34 -14.98 -6.53
C GLY A 62 -7.08 -14.22 -7.62
N GLN A 63 -8.15 -13.50 -7.26
CA GLN A 63 -8.89 -12.72 -8.24
C GLN A 63 -8.09 -11.52 -8.75
N PHE A 64 -7.02 -11.14 -8.04
CA PHE A 64 -6.18 -10.01 -8.42
C PHE A 64 -4.81 -10.45 -8.96
N GLU A 65 -4.63 -11.74 -9.19
CA GLU A 65 -3.32 -12.30 -9.53
C GLU A 65 -2.69 -11.63 -10.74
N ASP A 66 -3.51 -11.29 -11.73
CA ASP A 66 -3.03 -10.67 -12.96
C ASP A 66 -3.20 -9.15 -12.97
N ALA A 67 -3.48 -8.54 -11.82
CA ALA A 67 -3.77 -7.10 -11.75
C ALA A 67 -2.47 -6.31 -11.58
N ASP A 68 -1.64 -6.31 -12.61
CA ASP A 68 -0.33 -5.66 -12.60
C ASP A 68 -0.38 -4.19 -12.99
N GLU A 69 -1.55 -3.67 -13.34
CA GLU A 69 -1.61 -2.27 -13.73
C GLU A 69 -1.47 -1.35 -12.52
N PRO A 70 -0.86 -0.18 -12.71
CA PRO A 70 -0.74 0.79 -11.62
C PRO A 70 -2.12 1.17 -11.11
N VAL A 71 -2.29 1.18 -9.80
CA VAL A 71 -3.60 1.45 -9.21
C VAL A 71 -4.11 2.84 -9.57
N THR A 72 -3.20 3.78 -9.88
CA THR A 72 -3.58 5.13 -10.29
C THR A 72 -4.17 5.18 -11.69
N ALA A 73 -3.96 4.14 -12.50
CA ALA A 73 -4.47 4.09 -13.86
C ALA A 73 -5.84 3.44 -13.95
N ILE A 74 -6.33 2.87 -12.85
CA ILE A 74 -7.58 2.13 -12.84
C ILE A 74 -8.74 3.12 -12.64
N GLN A 75 -9.69 3.13 -13.56
CA GLN A 75 -10.82 4.05 -13.49
C GLN A 75 -12.06 3.44 -12.88
N ASN A 76 -12.16 2.12 -12.88
CA ASN A 76 -13.34 1.41 -12.39
C ASN A 76 -12.97 0.48 -11.24
N LEU A 77 -12.27 1.02 -10.24
CA LEU A 77 -11.78 0.23 -9.13
C LEU A 77 -12.90 -0.48 -8.37
N GLU A 78 -14.02 0.24 -8.13
CA GLU A 78 -15.14 -0.34 -7.40
C GLU A 78 -15.70 -1.55 -8.11
N GLU A 79 -15.85 -1.45 -9.43
CA GLU A 79 -16.35 -2.56 -10.22
C GLU A 79 -15.39 -3.74 -10.19
N ARG A 80 -14.08 -3.45 -10.29
CA ARG A 80 -13.06 -4.50 -10.25
C ARG A 80 -13.08 -5.27 -8.93
N VAL A 81 -13.21 -4.53 -7.83
CA VAL A 81 -13.26 -5.15 -6.50
C VAL A 81 -14.57 -5.91 -6.32
N ALA A 82 -15.68 -5.35 -6.78
CA ALA A 82 -16.99 -6.03 -6.68
C ALA A 82 -16.97 -7.37 -7.40
N ILE A 83 -16.42 -7.38 -8.63
CA ILE A 83 -16.33 -8.62 -9.41
C ILE A 83 -15.45 -9.64 -8.68
N ALA A 84 -14.34 -9.17 -8.10
CA ALA A 84 -13.45 -10.06 -7.37
C ALA A 84 -14.14 -10.67 -6.15
N VAL A 85 -14.90 -9.86 -5.41
CA VAL A 85 -15.63 -10.35 -4.24
C VAL A 85 -16.72 -11.35 -4.66
N GLU A 86 -17.41 -11.08 -5.76
CA GLU A 86 -18.42 -12.02 -6.26
C GLU A 86 -17.83 -13.34 -6.72
N GLY A 87 -16.55 -13.32 -7.09
CA GLY A 87 -15.86 -14.54 -7.48
C GLY A 87 -15.47 -15.44 -6.33
N VAL A 88 -15.66 -14.98 -5.09
CA VAL A 88 -15.35 -15.76 -3.91
C VAL A 88 -16.63 -16.32 -3.33
N ASP A 89 -16.61 -17.62 -2.99
CA ASP A 89 -17.80 -18.28 -2.45
C ASP A 89 -17.92 -17.97 -0.95
N VAL A 90 -18.54 -16.82 -0.66
CA VAL A 90 -18.74 -16.38 0.71
C VAL A 90 -20.17 -15.91 0.88
N GLU A 91 -20.60 -15.86 2.14
CA GLU A 91 -21.89 -15.25 2.46
C GLU A 91 -21.84 -13.76 2.20
N ILE A 92 -22.98 -13.23 1.85
CA ILE A 92 -23.11 -11.78 1.80
C ILE A 92 -22.77 -11.25 3.18
N ASP A 93 -22.06 -10.16 3.26
CA ASP A 93 -21.68 -9.54 4.53
C ASP A 93 -20.64 -10.31 5.34
N ASP A 94 -19.84 -11.17 4.68
CA ASP A 94 -18.70 -11.77 5.38
C ASP A 94 -17.80 -10.63 5.86
N PRO A 95 -17.55 -10.51 7.18
CA PRO A 95 -16.82 -9.35 7.69
C PRO A 95 -15.36 -9.31 7.24
N ALA A 96 -14.70 -10.46 7.11
CA ALA A 96 -13.30 -10.48 6.70
C ALA A 96 -13.17 -10.02 5.25
N VAL A 97 -14.04 -10.50 4.38
CA VAL A 97 -14.02 -10.12 2.96
C VAL A 97 -14.42 -8.65 2.82
N SER A 98 -15.42 -8.20 3.58
CA SER A 98 -15.85 -6.80 3.55
C SER A 98 -14.72 -5.87 3.98
N MET A 99 -13.99 -6.25 5.05
CA MET A 99 -12.87 -5.44 5.51
C MET A 99 -11.70 -5.47 4.54
N ALA A 100 -11.46 -6.61 3.91
CA ALA A 100 -10.40 -6.69 2.89
C ALA A 100 -10.73 -5.75 1.73
N ALA A 101 -11.99 -5.76 1.26
CA ALA A 101 -12.41 -4.87 0.18
C ALA A 101 -12.27 -3.40 0.59
N ALA A 102 -12.72 -3.05 1.79
CA ALA A 102 -12.59 -1.69 2.31
C ALA A 102 -11.13 -1.26 2.38
N SER A 103 -10.25 -2.19 2.78
CA SER A 103 -8.82 -1.91 2.88
C SER A 103 -8.21 -1.70 1.50
N ILE A 104 -8.68 -2.44 0.48
CA ILE A 104 -8.23 -2.23 -0.89
C ILE A 104 -8.56 -0.81 -1.34
N PHE A 105 -9.81 -0.37 -1.11
CA PHE A 105 -10.22 0.98 -1.48
C PHE A 105 -9.39 2.03 -0.76
N TYR A 106 -9.18 1.83 0.53
CA TYR A 106 -8.42 2.80 1.34
C TYR A 106 -6.98 2.90 0.85
N LEU A 107 -6.30 1.77 0.69
CA LEU A 107 -4.90 1.75 0.28
C LEU A 107 -4.71 2.20 -1.17
N ALA A 108 -5.69 1.97 -2.03
CA ALA A 108 -5.62 2.46 -3.39
C ALA A 108 -5.57 3.99 -3.42
N ARG A 109 -6.24 4.64 -2.48
CA ARG A 109 -6.24 6.09 -2.36
C ARG A 109 -5.07 6.60 -1.52
N ARG A 110 -4.59 5.81 -0.58
CA ARG A 110 -3.52 6.18 0.35
C ARG A 110 -2.33 5.25 0.19
N ARG A 111 -1.74 5.27 -0.99
CA ARG A 111 -0.62 4.39 -1.33
C ARG A 111 0.60 4.64 -0.45
N ASP A 112 0.71 5.86 0.07
CA ASP A 112 1.78 6.21 0.99
C ASP A 112 1.68 5.45 2.31
N GLU A 113 0.49 4.91 2.63
CA GLU A 113 0.28 4.19 3.88
C GLU A 113 0.31 2.68 3.72
N LEU A 114 0.77 2.21 2.57
CA LEU A 114 0.80 0.78 2.28
C LEU A 114 1.60 0.00 3.33
N ARG A 115 2.57 0.64 3.96
CA ARG A 115 3.40 0.00 4.98
C ARG A 115 3.12 0.50 6.38
N ALA A 116 1.99 1.17 6.57
CA ALA A 116 1.61 1.65 7.89
C ALA A 116 1.17 0.48 8.77
N ASP A 117 0.95 0.78 10.05
CA ASP A 117 0.53 -0.22 11.02
C ASP A 117 -0.78 -0.88 10.60
N PRO A 118 -0.85 -2.23 10.60
CA PRO A 118 -2.05 -2.94 10.17
C PRO A 118 -3.33 -2.51 10.89
N SER A 119 -3.28 -2.34 12.22
CA SER A 119 -4.46 -1.93 12.97
C SER A 119 -4.91 -0.53 12.58
N ALA A 120 -3.96 0.36 12.30
CA ALA A 120 -4.29 1.71 11.86
C ALA A 120 -4.94 1.68 10.49
N ILE A 121 -4.44 0.85 9.58
CA ILE A 121 -5.03 0.73 8.24
C ILE A 121 -6.46 0.21 8.36
N LEU A 122 -6.67 -0.85 9.12
CA LEU A 122 -8.00 -1.43 9.26
C LEU A 122 -8.99 -0.42 9.83
N ARG A 123 -8.56 0.32 10.88
CA ARG A 123 -9.43 1.32 11.48
C ARG A 123 -9.79 2.43 10.51
N LEU A 124 -8.78 2.92 9.79
CA LEU A 124 -9.01 4.04 8.87
C LEU A 124 -9.79 3.59 7.64
N ALA A 125 -9.58 2.35 7.19
CA ALA A 125 -10.36 1.81 6.10
C ALA A 125 -11.82 1.69 6.47
N ALA A 126 -12.10 1.18 7.69
CA ALA A 126 -13.48 1.07 8.16
C ALA A 126 -14.14 2.44 8.28
N ARG A 127 -13.40 3.43 8.77
CA ARG A 127 -13.94 4.78 8.87
C ARG A 127 -14.25 5.37 7.49
N ALA A 128 -13.37 5.11 6.52
CA ALA A 128 -13.56 5.65 5.19
C ALA A 128 -14.74 4.98 4.49
N GLU A 129 -14.91 3.67 4.69
CA GLU A 129 -15.95 2.93 4.00
C GLU A 129 -17.32 3.19 4.61
N TRP A 130 -17.43 3.14 5.93
CA TRP A 130 -18.73 3.23 6.62
C TRP A 130 -18.87 4.49 7.45
N LYS A 131 -18.02 5.47 7.27
CA LYS A 131 -18.08 6.77 7.95
C LYS A 131 -18.13 6.62 9.46
N GLY A 132 -17.44 5.61 9.98
CA GLY A 132 -17.36 5.39 11.41
C GLY A 132 -18.49 4.53 11.98
N ASP A 133 -19.36 4.01 11.10
CA ASP A 133 -20.51 3.21 11.55
C ASP A 133 -20.58 1.91 10.74
N PRO A 134 -19.61 0.99 10.91
CA PRO A 134 -19.61 -0.26 10.14
C PRO A 134 -20.75 -1.17 10.57
N PRO A 135 -21.16 -2.10 9.68
CA PRO A 135 -22.16 -3.10 10.05
C PRO A 135 -21.73 -3.89 11.26
N GLU A 136 -22.72 -4.39 12.02
CA GLU A 136 -22.46 -5.07 13.29
C GLU A 136 -21.41 -6.18 13.15
N ARG A 137 -21.52 -7.01 12.12
CA ARG A 137 -20.59 -8.12 11.94
C ARG A 137 -19.16 -7.63 11.71
N VAL A 138 -19.00 -6.52 11.00
CA VAL A 138 -17.69 -5.92 10.78
C VAL A 138 -17.17 -5.30 12.08
N ALA A 139 -18.05 -4.62 12.83
CA ALA A 139 -17.67 -4.03 14.10
C ALA A 139 -17.20 -5.11 15.09
N ASP A 140 -17.92 -6.23 15.15
CA ASP A 140 -17.52 -7.35 16.00
C ASP A 140 -16.19 -7.94 15.57
N TRP A 141 -16.00 -8.10 14.26
CA TRP A 141 -14.76 -8.61 13.70
C TRP A 141 -13.57 -7.72 14.08
N LEU A 142 -13.77 -6.41 14.03
CA LEU A 142 -12.74 -5.44 14.41
C LEU A 142 -12.49 -5.48 15.90
N ALA A 143 -13.56 -5.56 16.71
CA ALA A 143 -13.45 -5.60 18.15
C ALA A 143 -12.68 -6.83 18.63
N ASP A 144 -12.87 -7.97 17.97
CA ASP A 144 -12.14 -9.20 18.28
C ASP A 144 -10.64 -9.02 18.08
N ARG A 145 -10.24 -8.06 17.28
CA ARG A 145 -8.83 -7.73 17.03
C ARG A 145 -8.35 -6.53 17.83
N GLY A 146 -9.18 -6.04 18.75
CA GLY A 146 -8.83 -4.90 19.59
C GLY A 146 -8.87 -3.57 18.86
N ILE A 147 -9.58 -3.50 17.73
CA ILE A 147 -9.63 -2.30 16.92
C ILE A 147 -10.96 -1.59 17.14
N LYS A 148 -10.88 -0.32 17.53
CA LYS A 148 -12.08 0.51 17.70
C LYS A 148 -12.16 1.50 16.55
N VAL A 149 -13.35 1.67 16.00
CA VAL A 149 -13.61 2.55 14.88
C VAL A 149 -14.31 3.81 15.32
#